data_56f6d1b723ef9238026b7457be748e52
#
_entry.id   56f6d1b723ef9238026b7457be748e52
#
_cell.length_a   1.000
_cell.length_b   1.000
_cell.length_c   1.000
_cell.angle_alpha   90.00
_cell.angle_beta   90.00
_cell.angle_gamma   90.00
#
_symmetry.space_group_name_H-M   'P 1'
#
loop_
_entity.id
_entity.type
_entity.pdbx_description
1 polymer ?
#
loop_
_entity_poly.entity_id
_entity_poly.type
_entity_poly.pdbx_seq_one_letter_code
_entity_poly.pdbx_strand_id
1 'polypeptide(L)'
;MLLENAKSAKCLQAGNPLFSIDSKKKEHLGHLYRNGRVYCQAPFEAFDHDFPSWGEGKIVPHGIFDLVRNHGHLNLGLSSDTSAFACDSFRWFWQRIGRYHYPHATSILWLCDAGGSNSCRQYLFKQDLQRLVNEIGIEIRVAHYPTYCSKFNPIERRFFPHVTRACEGGLFNDLDTVVELMRKTATKTGLTTTVHVIKRAYEKGRKVAEEFKQNMTLVFDSFLPKWNYRAIPQ
;
A
#
# COMPACT_ATOMS: atom_id res chain seq x y z
N MET A 1 -5.12 -17.97 6.71
CA MET A 1 -6.48 -17.87 6.10
C MET A 1 -7.60 -17.95 7.16
N LEU A 2 -7.78 -19.01 7.92
CA LEU A 2 -8.86 -19.07 8.94
C LEU A 2 -8.70 -18.02 10.06
N LEU A 3 -7.47 -17.74 10.50
CA LEU A 3 -7.19 -16.77 11.56
C LEU A 3 -7.40 -15.32 11.08
N GLU A 4 -6.97 -14.99 9.87
CA GLU A 4 -7.20 -13.68 9.25
C GLU A 4 -8.70 -13.44 9.07
N ASN A 5 -9.47 -14.46 8.67
CA ASN A 5 -10.91 -14.35 8.56
C ASN A 5 -11.57 -14.11 9.92
N ALA A 6 -11.12 -14.79 10.99
CA ALA A 6 -11.64 -14.59 12.34
C ALA A 6 -11.30 -13.18 12.89
N LYS A 7 -10.07 -12.68 12.66
CA LYS A 7 -9.68 -11.32 13.04
C LYS A 7 -10.44 -10.27 12.25
N SER A 8 -10.62 -10.49 10.96
CA SER A 8 -11.42 -9.63 10.09
C SER A 8 -12.86 -9.55 10.55
N ALA A 9 -13.48 -10.68 10.88
CA ALA A 9 -14.86 -10.72 11.38
C ALA A 9 -15.02 -9.94 12.69
N LYS A 10 -14.12 -10.13 13.67
CA LYS A 10 -14.13 -9.37 14.93
C LYS A 10 -13.91 -7.87 14.72
N CYS A 11 -13.01 -7.49 13.80
CA CYS A 11 -12.74 -6.10 13.46
C CYS A 11 -14.00 -5.44 12.88
N LEU A 12 -14.66 -6.10 11.93
CA LEU A 12 -15.88 -5.63 11.29
C LEU A 12 -17.05 -5.50 12.28
N GLN A 13 -17.24 -6.49 13.16
CA GLN A 13 -18.27 -6.43 14.21
C GLN A 13 -18.08 -5.25 15.17
N ALA A 14 -16.84 -4.86 15.43
CA ALA A 14 -16.50 -3.71 16.26
C ALA A 14 -16.56 -2.36 15.52
N GLY A 15 -16.94 -2.33 14.23
CA GLY A 15 -16.96 -1.11 13.42
C GLY A 15 -15.57 -0.55 13.09
N ASN A 16 -14.51 -1.33 13.29
CA ASN A 16 -13.14 -0.93 13.03
C ASN A 16 -12.76 -1.13 11.56
N PRO A 17 -11.91 -0.28 10.98
CA PRO A 17 -11.49 -0.40 9.60
C PRO A 17 -10.55 -1.59 9.37
N LEU A 18 -10.68 -2.15 8.17
CA LEU A 18 -9.89 -3.26 7.67
C LEU A 18 -9.25 -2.88 6.33
N PHE A 19 -7.94 -2.73 6.32
CA PHE A 19 -7.18 -2.37 5.12
C PHE A 19 -6.28 -3.50 4.65
N SER A 20 -6.28 -3.73 3.34
CA SER A 20 -5.27 -4.55 2.68
C SER A 20 -4.23 -3.61 2.06
N ILE A 21 -2.96 -3.82 2.36
CA ILE A 21 -1.89 -2.89 2.05
C ILE A 21 -0.77 -3.61 1.32
N ASP A 22 -0.29 -3.02 0.23
CA ASP A 22 0.85 -3.54 -0.53
C ASP A 22 1.44 -2.50 -1.49
N SER A 23 2.66 -2.76 -1.97
CA SER A 23 3.28 -1.99 -3.05
C SER A 23 3.07 -2.69 -4.38
N LYS A 24 2.43 -2.01 -5.34
CA LYS A 24 2.32 -2.50 -6.72
C LYS A 24 3.69 -2.48 -7.41
N LYS A 25 3.87 -3.33 -8.43
CA LYS A 25 5.03 -3.27 -9.33
C LYS A 25 5.32 -1.82 -9.72
N LYS A 26 6.59 -1.45 -9.63
CA LYS A 26 7.07 -0.11 -9.99
C LYS A 26 6.77 0.20 -11.45
N GLU A 27 6.38 1.43 -11.70
CA GLU A 27 6.10 1.93 -13.04
C GLU A 27 7.23 2.86 -13.49
N HIS A 28 7.58 2.82 -14.76
CA HIS A 28 8.57 3.70 -15.36
C HIS A 28 7.89 4.80 -16.17
N LEU A 29 8.43 6.02 -16.06
CA LEU A 29 8.05 7.14 -16.92
C LEU A 29 8.80 7.07 -18.24
N GLY A 30 8.22 7.65 -19.29
CA GLY A 30 8.77 7.70 -20.64
C GLY A 30 7.89 7.02 -21.68
N HIS A 31 8.34 7.06 -22.93
CA HIS A 31 7.63 6.48 -24.09
C HIS A 31 7.72 4.94 -24.12
N LEU A 32 7.54 4.28 -23.00
CA LEU A 32 7.68 2.84 -22.88
C LEU A 32 6.38 2.12 -23.23
N TYR A 33 6.52 0.96 -23.87
CA TYR A 33 5.41 0.09 -24.24
C TYR A 33 4.59 -0.32 -23.01
N ARG A 34 3.27 -0.31 -23.18
CA ARG A 34 2.31 -0.90 -22.23
C ARG A 34 1.29 -1.74 -22.97
N ASN A 35 1.01 -2.92 -22.44
CA ASN A 35 -0.04 -3.77 -22.97
C ASN A 35 -1.39 -3.06 -22.99
N GLY A 36 -2.19 -3.37 -24.01
CA GLY A 36 -3.55 -2.84 -24.17
C GLY A 36 -3.71 -1.94 -25.37
N ARG A 37 -4.88 -1.34 -25.47
CA ARG A 37 -5.24 -0.41 -26.56
C ARG A 37 -5.95 0.78 -25.97
N VAL A 38 -5.69 1.96 -26.55
CA VAL A 38 -6.36 3.20 -26.22
C VAL A 38 -6.88 3.85 -27.49
N TYR A 39 -8.06 4.48 -27.41
CA TYR A 39 -8.58 5.29 -28.50
C TYR A 39 -7.95 6.68 -28.45
N CYS A 40 -7.36 7.13 -29.53
CA CYS A 40 -6.72 8.43 -29.68
C CYS A 40 -7.04 9.03 -31.04
N GLN A 41 -6.93 10.35 -31.18
CA GLN A 41 -7.20 11.06 -32.42
C GLN A 41 -6.12 10.82 -33.48
N ALA A 42 -4.87 10.60 -33.05
CA ALA A 42 -3.74 10.27 -33.89
C ALA A 42 -2.90 9.17 -33.22
N PRO A 43 -2.29 8.27 -34.00
CA PRO A 43 -1.38 7.28 -33.44
C PRO A 43 -0.19 7.97 -32.77
N PHE A 44 0.29 7.39 -31.68
CA PHE A 44 1.53 7.81 -31.01
C PHE A 44 2.53 6.67 -31.04
N GLU A 45 3.80 7.03 -31.06
CA GLU A 45 4.89 6.08 -31.05
C GLU A 45 5.28 5.73 -29.62
N ALA A 46 5.62 4.48 -29.36
CA ALA A 46 6.19 3.98 -28.12
C ALA A 46 7.33 3.02 -28.47
N PHE A 47 8.30 2.90 -27.59
CA PHE A 47 9.28 1.82 -27.72
C PHE A 47 8.55 0.47 -27.66
N ASP A 48 9.00 -0.50 -28.45
CA ASP A 48 8.42 -1.84 -28.52
C ASP A 48 8.69 -2.68 -27.26
N HIS A 49 9.57 -2.20 -26.37
CA HIS A 49 9.94 -2.82 -25.12
C HIS A 49 9.91 -1.83 -23.96
N ASP A 50 9.78 -2.33 -22.73
CA ASP A 50 9.76 -1.55 -21.48
C ASP A 50 11.10 -1.61 -20.71
N PHE A 51 12.22 -1.53 -21.40
CA PHE A 51 13.54 -1.57 -20.76
C PHE A 51 13.69 -0.40 -19.75
N PRO A 52 13.96 -0.70 -18.47
CA PRO A 52 14.06 0.33 -17.44
C PRO A 52 15.14 1.40 -17.71
N SER A 53 16.17 1.06 -18.49
CA SER A 53 17.25 1.94 -18.89
C SER A 53 16.79 3.08 -19.84
N TRP A 54 15.65 2.93 -20.47
CA TRP A 54 15.04 3.93 -21.37
C TRP A 54 14.01 4.81 -20.65
N GLY A 55 13.76 4.51 -19.37
CA GLY A 55 12.83 5.29 -18.56
C GLY A 55 13.44 6.61 -18.07
N GLU A 56 12.63 7.65 -18.07
CA GLU A 56 12.97 9.00 -17.60
C GLU A 56 12.74 9.18 -16.10
N GLY A 57 12.16 8.19 -15.45
CA GLY A 57 11.88 8.22 -14.03
C GLY A 57 11.17 6.95 -13.57
N LYS A 58 10.92 6.87 -12.26
CA LYS A 58 10.32 5.71 -11.64
C LYS A 58 9.34 6.11 -10.57
N ILE A 59 8.19 5.47 -10.60
CA ILE A 59 7.11 5.63 -9.62
C ILE A 59 6.95 4.35 -8.83
N VAL A 60 6.75 4.49 -7.53
CA VAL A 60 6.43 3.39 -6.61
C VAL A 60 4.99 3.56 -6.14
N PRO A 61 4.01 2.84 -6.71
CA PRO A 61 2.64 2.91 -6.24
C PRO A 61 2.48 2.06 -4.97
N HIS A 62 2.13 2.71 -3.87
CA HIS A 62 1.75 2.04 -2.62
C HIS A 62 0.24 2.11 -2.46
N GLY A 63 -0.40 0.96 -2.37
CA GLY A 63 -1.84 0.80 -2.32
C GLY A 63 -2.35 0.57 -0.90
N ILE A 64 -3.47 1.18 -0.60
CA ILE A 64 -4.27 0.96 0.61
C ILE A 64 -5.69 0.67 0.13
N PHE A 65 -6.18 -0.53 0.35
CA PHE A 65 -7.50 -0.94 -0.06
C PHE A 65 -8.41 -1.15 1.17
N ASP A 66 -9.41 -0.29 1.29
CA ASP A 66 -10.47 -0.40 2.30
C ASP A 66 -11.45 -1.50 1.87
N LEU A 67 -11.40 -2.62 2.59
CA LEU A 67 -12.23 -3.77 2.27
C LEU A 67 -13.71 -3.54 2.60
N VAL A 68 -14.01 -2.68 3.57
CA VAL A 68 -15.37 -2.39 4.02
C VAL A 68 -16.07 -1.46 3.01
N ARG A 69 -15.37 -0.42 2.57
CA ARG A 69 -15.91 0.62 1.70
C ARG A 69 -15.70 0.35 0.21
N ASN A 70 -14.96 -0.71 -0.13
CA ASN A 70 -14.52 -0.99 -1.50
C ASN A 70 -13.83 0.23 -2.15
N HIS A 71 -12.94 0.88 -1.39
CA HIS A 71 -12.22 2.07 -1.81
C HIS A 71 -10.72 1.81 -1.87
N GLY A 72 -10.10 2.12 -2.99
CA GLY A 72 -8.65 2.06 -3.19
C GLY A 72 -8.02 3.43 -3.04
N HIS A 73 -6.88 3.50 -2.35
CA HIS A 73 -6.04 4.68 -2.32
C HIS A 73 -4.64 4.33 -2.79
N LEU A 74 -4.08 5.15 -3.67
CA LEU A 74 -2.70 5.02 -4.14
C LEU A 74 -1.89 6.23 -3.70
N ASN A 75 -0.78 5.98 -3.02
CA ASN A 75 0.28 6.96 -2.85
C ASN A 75 1.42 6.64 -3.82
N LEU A 76 1.73 7.58 -4.71
CA LEU A 76 2.79 7.45 -5.69
C LEU A 76 4.07 8.06 -5.14
N GLY A 77 5.03 7.22 -4.79
CA GLY A 77 6.35 7.63 -4.35
C GLY A 77 7.30 7.80 -5.53
N LEU A 78 8.14 8.82 -5.48
CA LEU A 78 9.13 9.14 -6.52
C LEU A 78 10.54 8.66 -6.17
N SER A 79 10.68 7.89 -5.10
CA SER A 79 12.00 7.43 -4.62
C SER A 79 12.00 5.94 -4.30
N SER A 80 12.38 5.56 -3.11
CA SER A 80 12.57 4.17 -2.72
C SER A 80 11.35 3.60 -1.99
N ASP A 81 11.00 2.35 -2.34
CA ASP A 81 10.04 1.54 -1.59
C ASP A 81 10.67 1.09 -0.28
N THR A 82 10.30 1.72 0.81
CA THR A 82 10.82 1.49 2.16
C THR A 82 9.69 1.41 3.18
N SER A 83 9.97 0.85 4.36
CA SER A 83 9.01 0.85 5.47
C SER A 83 8.55 2.25 5.88
N ALA A 84 9.46 3.23 5.84
CA ALA A 84 9.11 4.63 6.10
C ALA A 84 8.12 5.18 5.06
N PHE A 85 8.33 4.87 3.77
CA PHE A 85 7.39 5.25 2.72
C PHE A 85 6.01 4.61 2.94
N ALA A 86 5.96 3.32 3.25
CA ALA A 86 4.70 2.62 3.51
C ALA A 86 3.95 3.23 4.72
N CYS A 87 4.66 3.52 5.82
CA CYS A 87 4.07 4.17 6.99
C CYS A 87 3.63 5.61 6.72
N ASP A 88 4.42 6.41 5.98
CA ASP A 88 4.06 7.77 5.57
C ASP A 88 2.85 7.78 4.64
N SER A 89 2.79 6.81 3.73
CA SER A 89 1.66 6.59 2.84
C SER A 89 0.37 6.37 3.63
N PHE A 90 0.41 5.48 4.62
CA PHE A 90 -0.76 5.22 5.46
C PHE A 90 -1.10 6.41 6.36
N ARG A 91 -0.12 7.09 6.94
CA ARG A 91 -0.33 8.30 7.74
C ARG A 91 -1.08 9.35 6.96
N TRP A 92 -0.64 9.65 5.74
CA TRP A 92 -1.30 10.61 4.87
C TRP A 92 -2.75 10.21 4.62
N PHE A 93 -2.97 8.95 4.21
CA PHE A 93 -4.31 8.42 3.97
C PHE A 93 -5.20 8.51 5.21
N TRP A 94 -4.69 8.08 6.37
CA TRP A 94 -5.46 8.10 7.61
C TRP A 94 -5.86 9.51 8.01
N GLN A 95 -4.93 10.44 8.02
CA GLN A 95 -5.17 11.82 8.43
C GLN A 95 -6.08 12.60 7.48
N ARG A 96 -6.11 12.27 6.20
CA ARG A 96 -6.87 13.01 5.17
C ARG A 96 -8.17 12.34 4.75
N ILE A 97 -8.27 11.03 4.90
CA ILE A 97 -9.40 10.24 4.40
C ILE A 97 -9.92 9.29 5.48
N GLY A 98 -9.09 8.39 5.99
CA GLY A 98 -9.51 7.25 6.80
C GLY A 98 -10.25 7.67 8.08
N ARG A 99 -9.68 8.58 8.86
CA ARG A 99 -10.27 9.03 10.13
C ARG A 99 -11.66 9.65 10.00
N TYR A 100 -11.97 10.25 8.86
CA TYR A 100 -13.29 10.85 8.61
C TYR A 100 -14.35 9.80 8.29
N HIS A 101 -13.94 8.66 7.76
CA HIS A 101 -14.84 7.54 7.50
C HIS A 101 -15.00 6.62 8.71
N TYR A 102 -14.03 6.65 9.63
CA TYR A 102 -14.01 5.81 10.84
C TYR A 102 -13.75 6.66 12.10
N PRO A 103 -14.63 7.63 12.41
CA PRO A 103 -14.41 8.58 13.52
C PRO A 103 -14.41 7.91 14.90
N HIS A 104 -14.98 6.73 15.02
CA HIS A 104 -15.09 5.96 16.28
C HIS A 104 -14.17 4.72 16.30
N ALA A 105 -13.26 4.60 15.33
CA ALA A 105 -12.34 3.47 15.32
C ALA A 105 -11.43 3.46 16.55
N THR A 106 -11.36 2.31 17.22
CA THR A 106 -10.47 2.09 18.37
C THR A 106 -9.20 1.35 17.97
N SER A 107 -9.23 0.66 16.84
CA SER A 107 -8.06 -0.02 16.26
C SER A 107 -8.23 -0.15 14.75
N ILE A 108 -7.11 -0.40 14.08
CA ILE A 108 -7.04 -0.61 12.63
C ILE A 108 -6.46 -2.01 12.39
N LEU A 109 -7.05 -2.78 11.47
CA LEU A 109 -6.45 -4.05 11.05
C LEU A 109 -5.80 -3.89 9.67
N TRP A 110 -4.49 -4.19 9.59
CA TRP A 110 -3.74 -4.27 8.34
C TRP A 110 -3.55 -5.73 7.92
N LEU A 111 -3.96 -6.02 6.69
CA LEU A 111 -3.60 -7.23 5.98
C LEU A 111 -2.50 -6.89 4.99
N CYS A 112 -1.34 -7.49 5.12
CA CYS A 112 -0.21 -7.27 4.21
C CYS A 112 0.55 -8.58 3.97
N ASP A 113 1.32 -8.63 2.90
CA ASP A 113 2.20 -9.75 2.69
C ASP A 113 3.42 -9.69 3.64
N ALA A 114 4.22 -10.74 3.67
CA ALA A 114 5.38 -10.83 4.56
C ALA A 114 6.68 -10.32 3.92
N GLY A 115 6.60 -9.74 2.73
CA GLY A 115 7.74 -9.30 1.93
C GLY A 115 7.84 -7.78 1.77
N GLY A 116 8.81 -7.33 0.98
CA GLY A 116 8.97 -5.94 0.58
C GLY A 116 9.14 -4.96 1.75
N SER A 117 8.54 -3.78 1.59
CA SER A 117 8.56 -2.69 2.56
C SER A 117 7.81 -3.01 3.86
N ASN A 118 6.86 -3.95 3.81
CA ASN A 118 6.03 -4.39 4.93
C ASN A 118 6.53 -5.70 5.58
N SER A 119 7.81 -6.05 5.42
CA SER A 119 8.33 -7.35 5.85
C SER A 119 8.20 -7.59 7.36
N CYS A 120 7.52 -8.67 7.73
CA CYS A 120 7.36 -9.12 9.11
C CYS A 120 8.69 -9.43 9.81
N ARG A 121 9.76 -9.70 9.06
CA ARG A 121 11.10 -10.03 9.58
C ARG A 121 11.93 -8.79 9.93
N GLN A 122 11.57 -7.60 9.40
CA GLN A 122 12.38 -6.40 9.54
C GLN A 122 12.00 -5.60 10.78
N TYR A 123 12.94 -5.42 11.68
CA TYR A 123 12.79 -4.53 12.84
C TYR A 123 12.54 -3.08 12.41
N LEU A 124 13.07 -2.67 11.25
CA LEU A 124 12.88 -1.33 10.72
C LEU A 124 11.40 -1.05 10.42
N PHE A 125 10.68 -2.00 9.83
CA PHE A 125 9.24 -1.88 9.63
C PHE A 125 8.49 -1.73 10.97
N LYS A 126 8.87 -2.52 11.97
CA LYS A 126 8.27 -2.47 13.31
C LYS A 126 8.51 -1.13 14.01
N GLN A 127 9.71 -0.55 13.83
CA GLN A 127 10.06 0.77 14.36
C GLN A 127 9.24 1.89 13.66
N ASP A 128 9.15 1.86 12.34
CA ASP A 128 8.38 2.83 11.58
C ASP A 128 6.88 2.71 11.89
N LEU A 129 6.37 1.48 12.09
CA LEU A 129 4.99 1.22 12.50
C LEU A 129 4.69 1.79 13.90
N GLN A 130 5.58 1.58 14.88
CA GLN A 130 5.40 2.13 16.23
C GLN A 130 5.37 3.67 16.20
N ARG A 131 6.26 4.29 15.40
CA ARG A 131 6.25 5.74 15.21
C ARG A 131 4.93 6.21 14.59
N LEU A 132 4.45 5.53 13.55
CA LEU A 132 3.17 5.84 12.92
C LEU A 132 2.03 5.78 13.93
N VAL A 133 1.96 4.72 14.73
CA VAL A 133 0.90 4.50 15.72
C VAL A 133 0.91 5.60 16.79
N ASN A 134 2.09 6.00 17.27
CA ASN A 134 2.23 7.11 18.23
C ASN A 134 1.75 8.44 17.64
N GLU A 135 2.01 8.67 16.34
CA GLU A 135 1.60 9.92 15.66
C GLU A 135 0.09 9.98 15.36
N ILE A 136 -0.53 8.86 15.00
CA ILE A 136 -1.97 8.85 14.69
C ILE A 136 -2.87 8.57 15.90
N GLY A 137 -2.29 8.11 17.03
CA GLY A 137 -2.98 7.90 18.29
C GLY A 137 -3.95 6.72 18.31
N ILE A 138 -3.80 5.74 17.41
CA ILE A 138 -4.70 4.59 17.32
C ILE A 138 -3.92 3.29 17.12
N GLU A 139 -4.36 2.20 17.77
CA GLU A 139 -3.76 0.87 17.65
C GLU A 139 -3.81 0.37 16.21
N ILE A 140 -2.69 -0.17 15.71
CA ILE A 140 -2.64 -0.91 14.46
C ILE A 140 -2.31 -2.38 14.75
N ARG A 141 -3.19 -3.25 14.32
CA ARG A 141 -2.99 -4.71 14.31
C ARG A 141 -2.54 -5.13 12.93
N VAL A 142 -1.44 -5.86 12.84
CA VAL A 142 -0.91 -6.36 11.58
C VAL A 142 -1.09 -7.86 11.51
N ALA A 143 -1.65 -8.32 10.40
CA ALA A 143 -1.71 -9.72 10.04
C ALA A 143 -1.04 -9.92 8.68
N HIS A 144 0.08 -10.66 8.69
CA HIS A 144 0.82 -10.96 7.48
C HIS A 144 0.37 -12.27 6.85
N TYR A 145 0.21 -12.25 5.54
CA TYR A 145 0.14 -13.47 4.74
C TYR A 145 1.52 -14.14 4.68
N PRO A 146 1.59 -15.46 4.72
CA PRO A 146 2.85 -16.18 4.52
C PRO A 146 3.52 -15.83 3.19
N THR A 147 4.83 -15.99 3.12
CA THR A 147 5.58 -15.89 1.85
C THR A 147 4.96 -16.82 0.79
N TYR A 148 4.98 -16.37 -0.47
CA TYR A 148 4.32 -17.04 -1.62
C TYR A 148 2.79 -17.10 -1.57
N CYS A 149 2.18 -16.40 -0.61
CA CYS A 149 0.72 -16.31 -0.46
C CYS A 149 0.15 -14.94 -0.81
N SER A 150 0.92 -14.06 -1.46
CA SER A 150 0.49 -12.69 -1.86
C SER A 150 -0.82 -12.69 -2.65
N LYS A 151 -1.06 -13.71 -3.48
CA LYS A 151 -2.32 -13.89 -4.22
C LYS A 151 -3.57 -13.93 -3.33
N PHE A 152 -3.43 -14.18 -2.04
CA PHE A 152 -4.53 -14.15 -1.08
C PHE A 152 -4.72 -12.77 -0.43
N ASN A 153 -3.73 -11.86 -0.57
CA ASN A 153 -3.88 -10.48 -0.14
C ASN A 153 -4.98 -9.79 -0.98
N PRO A 154 -6.08 -9.31 -0.37
CA PRO A 154 -7.22 -8.79 -1.13
C PRO A 154 -6.88 -7.69 -2.13
N ILE A 155 -5.92 -6.82 -1.83
CA ILE A 155 -5.51 -5.74 -2.70
C ILE A 155 -5.00 -6.23 -4.07
N GLU A 156 -4.30 -7.37 -4.09
CA GLU A 156 -3.75 -8.00 -5.28
C GLU A 156 -4.82 -8.50 -6.25
N ARG A 157 -6.02 -8.79 -5.74
CA ARG A 157 -7.10 -9.38 -6.53
C ARG A 157 -8.26 -8.42 -6.77
N ARG A 158 -8.50 -7.47 -5.84
CA ARG A 158 -9.67 -6.61 -5.85
C ARG A 158 -9.36 -5.16 -6.21
N PHE A 159 -8.07 -4.76 -6.24
CA PHE A 159 -7.70 -3.39 -6.52
C PHE A 159 -6.62 -3.27 -7.62
N PHE A 160 -5.45 -3.86 -7.47
CA PHE A 160 -4.34 -3.70 -8.43
C PHE A 160 -4.65 -4.13 -9.86
N PRO A 161 -5.43 -5.18 -10.15
CA PRO A 161 -5.81 -5.52 -11.53
C PRO A 161 -6.63 -4.42 -12.20
N HIS A 162 -7.48 -3.71 -11.45
CA HIS A 162 -8.26 -2.59 -11.96
C HIS A 162 -7.38 -1.36 -12.21
N VAL A 163 -6.38 -1.10 -11.35
CA VAL A 163 -5.36 -0.06 -11.58
C VAL A 163 -4.58 -0.36 -12.87
N THR A 164 -4.13 -1.61 -13.05
CA THR A 164 -3.43 -2.03 -14.27
C THR A 164 -4.30 -1.81 -15.50
N ARG A 165 -5.55 -2.22 -15.45
CA ARG A 165 -6.51 -2.04 -16.56
C ARG A 165 -6.75 -0.55 -16.87
N ALA A 166 -6.85 0.31 -15.89
CA ALA A 166 -7.02 1.75 -16.10
C ALA A 166 -5.82 2.40 -16.80
N CYS A 167 -4.66 1.75 -16.75
CA CYS A 167 -3.41 2.20 -17.36
C CYS A 167 -3.07 1.49 -18.67
N GLU A 168 -3.90 0.53 -19.13
CA GLU A 168 -3.65 -0.24 -20.35
C GLU A 168 -3.56 0.68 -21.58
N GLY A 169 -2.55 0.45 -22.42
CA GLY A 169 -2.31 1.21 -23.65
C GLY A 169 -1.90 2.67 -23.44
N GLY A 170 -1.85 3.16 -22.22
CA GLY A 170 -1.47 4.54 -21.93
C GLY A 170 0.06 4.75 -21.92
N LEU A 171 0.53 5.90 -22.40
CA LEU A 171 1.91 6.35 -22.21
C LEU A 171 2.06 7.07 -20.88
N PHE A 172 3.11 6.76 -20.13
CA PHE A 172 3.45 7.43 -18.88
C PHE A 172 4.52 8.52 -19.13
N ASN A 173 4.18 9.49 -19.98
CA ASN A 173 5.10 10.57 -20.37
C ASN A 173 5.54 11.42 -19.18
N ASP A 174 4.62 11.61 -18.23
CA ASP A 174 4.81 12.43 -17.04
C ASP A 174 4.00 11.90 -15.87
N LEU A 175 4.28 12.46 -14.69
CA LEU A 175 3.63 12.07 -13.45
C LEU A 175 2.12 12.38 -13.43
N ASP A 176 1.73 13.50 -14.02
CA ASP A 176 0.32 13.95 -14.00
C ASP A 176 -0.55 13.01 -14.83
N THR A 177 -0.05 12.58 -15.99
CA THR A 177 -0.68 11.53 -16.81
C THR A 177 -0.88 10.24 -16.04
N VAL A 178 0.12 9.79 -15.28
CA VAL A 178 0.01 8.59 -14.44
C VAL A 178 -1.06 8.76 -13.36
N VAL A 179 -1.06 9.91 -12.68
CA VAL A 179 -2.06 10.24 -11.64
C VAL A 179 -3.46 10.22 -12.22
N GLU A 180 -3.67 10.82 -13.40
CA GLU A 180 -4.98 10.85 -14.06
C GLU A 180 -5.46 9.46 -14.47
N LEU A 181 -4.60 8.65 -15.08
CA LEU A 181 -4.93 7.29 -15.47
C LEU A 181 -5.27 6.42 -14.25
N MET A 182 -4.44 6.44 -13.22
CA MET A 182 -4.69 5.64 -12.01
C MET A 182 -5.94 6.12 -11.25
N ARG A 183 -6.26 7.41 -11.28
CA ARG A 183 -7.48 7.96 -10.67
C ARG A 183 -8.77 7.50 -11.36
N LYS A 184 -8.72 7.15 -12.64
CA LYS A 184 -9.86 6.58 -13.38
C LYS A 184 -10.21 5.15 -12.98
N THR A 185 -9.41 4.53 -12.07
CA THR A 185 -9.67 3.16 -11.61
C THR A 185 -11.01 3.10 -10.88
N ALA A 186 -11.95 2.44 -11.48
CA ALA A 186 -13.30 2.22 -10.95
C ALA A 186 -13.89 0.92 -11.50
N THR A 187 -14.93 0.41 -10.85
CA THR A 187 -15.70 -0.74 -11.35
C THR A 187 -17.20 -0.49 -11.25
N LYS A 188 -17.95 -1.23 -12.06
CA LYS A 188 -19.44 -1.23 -11.97
C LYS A 188 -19.94 -1.71 -10.61
N THR A 189 -19.13 -2.44 -9.86
CA THR A 189 -19.43 -2.96 -8.51
C THR A 189 -19.08 -1.99 -7.38
N GLY A 190 -18.79 -0.72 -7.72
CA GLY A 190 -18.64 0.35 -6.75
C GLY A 190 -17.21 0.57 -6.22
N LEU A 191 -16.17 -0.03 -6.83
CA LEU A 191 -14.80 0.36 -6.53
C LEU A 191 -14.59 1.82 -6.93
N THR A 192 -14.05 2.61 -6.02
CA THR A 192 -13.60 3.99 -6.25
C THR A 192 -12.14 4.14 -5.87
N THR A 193 -11.46 5.13 -6.46
CA THR A 193 -10.02 5.30 -6.25
C THR A 193 -9.64 6.76 -6.02
N THR A 194 -8.73 6.98 -5.08
CA THR A 194 -8.05 8.25 -4.87
C THR A 194 -6.54 8.07 -5.06
N VAL A 195 -5.87 9.10 -5.57
CA VAL A 195 -4.43 9.08 -5.84
C VAL A 195 -3.79 10.33 -5.27
N HIS A 196 -2.65 10.13 -4.59
CA HIS A 196 -1.82 11.22 -4.06
C HIS A 196 -0.34 10.96 -4.40
N VAL A 197 0.45 12.03 -4.54
CA VAL A 197 1.88 11.96 -4.82
C VAL A 197 2.68 12.34 -3.58
N ILE A 198 3.56 11.45 -3.13
CA ILE A 198 4.50 11.73 -2.05
C ILE A 198 5.86 12.09 -2.67
N LYS A 199 6.22 13.37 -2.60
CA LYS A 199 7.48 13.90 -3.17
C LYS A 199 8.71 13.69 -2.27
N ARG A 200 8.51 13.28 -1.01
CA ARG A 200 9.59 13.01 -0.06
C ARG A 200 10.50 11.90 -0.57
N ALA A 201 11.81 12.11 -0.46
CA ALA A 201 12.80 11.08 -0.71
C ALA A 201 12.98 10.17 0.51
N TYR A 202 13.15 8.88 0.27
CA TYR A 202 13.34 7.86 1.30
C TYR A 202 14.67 7.15 1.12
N GLU A 203 15.46 7.12 2.19
CA GLU A 203 16.77 6.47 2.21
C GLU A 203 16.63 4.96 2.37
N LYS A 204 17.42 4.21 1.60
CA LYS A 204 17.62 2.77 1.78
C LYS A 204 18.69 2.51 2.81
N GLY A 205 18.68 1.29 3.37
CA GLY A 205 19.76 0.83 4.25
C GLY A 205 19.79 1.49 5.63
N ARG A 206 18.72 2.17 6.06
CA ARG A 206 18.61 2.66 7.44
C ARG A 206 18.80 1.50 8.42
N LYS A 207 19.52 1.76 9.50
CA LYS A 207 19.72 0.81 10.60
C LYS A 207 18.74 1.10 11.73
N VAL A 208 18.28 0.06 12.39
CA VAL A 208 17.47 0.16 13.60
C VAL A 208 18.40 0.37 14.78
N ALA A 209 18.04 1.28 15.69
CA ALA A 209 18.76 1.44 16.94
C ALA A 209 18.66 0.16 17.80
N GLU A 210 19.76 -0.27 18.40
CA GLU A 210 19.77 -1.46 19.26
C GLU A 210 18.82 -1.31 20.45
N GLU A 211 18.71 -0.10 20.99
CA GLU A 211 17.76 0.24 22.06
C GLU A 211 16.31 -0.09 21.67
N PHE A 212 15.90 0.19 20.44
CA PHE A 212 14.55 -0.17 19.96
C PHE A 212 14.35 -1.68 19.94
N LYS A 213 15.36 -2.45 19.55
CA LYS A 213 15.25 -3.91 19.52
C LYS A 213 15.09 -4.51 20.92
N GLN A 214 15.75 -3.92 21.93
CA GLN A 214 15.68 -4.35 23.33
C GLN A 214 14.37 -3.94 24.00
N ASN A 215 13.86 -2.75 23.69
CA ASN A 215 12.71 -2.13 24.35
C ASN A 215 11.46 -2.08 23.46
N MET A 216 11.35 -3.01 22.49
CA MET A 216 10.23 -3.03 21.57
C MET A 216 8.90 -3.31 22.28
N THR A 217 7.95 -2.41 22.14
CA THR A 217 6.65 -2.41 22.83
C THR A 217 5.52 -3.06 22.03
N LEU A 218 5.84 -3.70 20.91
CA LEU A 218 4.86 -4.44 20.13
C LEU A 218 4.34 -5.66 20.90
N VAL A 219 3.04 -5.83 20.88
CA VAL A 219 2.38 -6.99 21.48
C VAL A 219 2.19 -8.06 20.42
N PHE A 220 2.90 -9.16 20.57
CA PHE A 220 2.83 -10.30 19.66
C PHE A 220 1.65 -11.20 20.06
N ASP A 221 0.97 -11.73 19.03
CA ASP A 221 -0.12 -12.68 19.24
C ASP A 221 0.44 -14.02 19.77
N SER A 222 -0.30 -14.70 20.64
CA SER A 222 0.09 -16.01 21.16
C SER A 222 0.10 -17.07 20.05
N PHE A 223 -0.74 -16.90 19.02
CA PHE A 223 -0.78 -17.78 17.86
C PHE A 223 -0.12 -17.10 16.67
N LEU A 224 0.94 -17.70 16.11
CA LEU A 224 1.72 -17.19 15.00
C LEU A 224 2.33 -15.78 15.27
N PRO A 225 3.08 -15.57 16.35
CA PRO A 225 3.58 -14.25 16.77
C PRO A 225 4.44 -13.57 15.70
N LYS A 226 5.13 -14.35 14.88
CA LYS A 226 5.95 -13.83 13.78
C LYS A 226 5.12 -13.10 12.70
N TRP A 227 3.86 -13.48 12.55
CA TRP A 227 2.97 -13.02 11.50
C TRP A 227 1.89 -12.07 12.01
N ASN A 228 1.63 -12.09 13.32
CA ASN A 228 0.55 -11.36 13.95
C ASN A 228 1.05 -10.59 15.15
N TYR A 229 0.90 -9.29 15.12
CA TYR A 229 1.26 -8.41 16.23
C TYR A 229 0.47 -7.10 16.14
N ARG A 230 0.53 -6.32 17.19
CA ARG A 230 -0.08 -5.00 17.27
C ARG A 230 0.88 -3.98 17.83
N ALA A 231 0.85 -2.80 17.29
CA ALA A 231 1.48 -1.61 17.82
C ALA A 231 0.42 -0.77 18.54
N ILE A 232 0.72 -0.36 19.75
CA ILE A 232 -0.17 0.42 20.62
C ILE A 232 0.47 1.80 20.81
N PRO A 233 -0.31 2.91 20.76
CA PRO A 233 0.19 4.25 21.07
C PRO A 233 0.81 4.32 22.47
N GLN A 234 1.92 5.06 22.58
CA GLN A 234 2.66 5.29 23.83
C GLN A 234 2.57 6.75 24.23
#